data_83c7a1c0f41f898bee1ca4e92abc1396
#
_entry.id   83c7a1c0f41f898bee1ca4e92abc1396
#
_cell.length_a   1.000
_cell.length_b   1.000
_cell.length_c   1.000
_cell.angle_alpha   90.00
_cell.angle_beta   90.00
_cell.angle_gamma   90.00
#
_symmetry.space_group_name_H-M   'P 1'
#
loop_
_entity.id
_entity.type
_entity.pdbx_description
1 polymer ?
#
loop_
_entity_poly.entity_id
_entity_poly.type
_entity_poly.pdbx_seq_one_letter_code
_entity_poly.pdbx_strand_id
1 'polypeptide(L)'
;MFAITSRQLLHVILYSGVTASYSSSTQSPLADGHSTNIITGVYGGDPEIRILGDDGQLNWKLSVSDILEGQPDLEPWLQDCLSDGSAVTEMKQISDGTKIAALIGDAAVVVNYMPEDPDEDKKIVYGVCVNIPKLSNCHTLEALPNNTLAIATSGQSQSDGIWLYDAGNGPVPDGSPEPFQKIGCHPTIHGMVWDDEEGILWAAGTDKAADGSECRAYGLLNGYQWNEEHPHLEKEPVNSYRMPTTAQCFTEWPSDDPNSQYWDGPHDVAPVPNERKLLISTELDIHEFDFNSERFTAGEQVEEIYLKGFVPLGNRTGTNRSGQRESLPRSDMKSVSLAEDDRVVYNQAIWATTFSSKLINVLKNGEHRGVDVDGSIYKARWLDSTSGWRRAEWSL
;
A
#
# COMPACT_ATOMS: atom_id res chain seq x y z
N MET A 1 39.55 31.31 11.08
CA MET A 1 39.31 31.82 9.72
C MET A 1 40.02 30.89 8.74
N PHE A 2 39.40 29.76 8.39
CA PHE A 2 39.81 28.89 7.29
C PHE A 2 38.56 28.32 6.65
N ALA A 3 38.30 28.72 5.42
CA ALA A 3 37.22 28.20 4.61
C ALA A 3 37.71 26.93 3.91
N ILE A 4 37.01 25.84 4.05
CA ILE A 4 37.22 24.62 3.28
C ILE A 4 36.04 24.49 2.30
N THR A 5 36.33 24.69 1.03
CA THR A 5 35.47 24.45 -0.09
C THR A 5 35.54 22.96 -0.46
N SER A 6 34.47 22.19 -0.24
CA SER A 6 34.39 20.84 -0.76
C SER A 6 33.89 20.86 -2.20
N ARG A 7 34.70 20.39 -3.13
CA ARG A 7 34.30 20.04 -4.51
C ARG A 7 33.75 18.62 -4.48
N GLN A 8 32.49 18.51 -4.77
CA GLN A 8 31.86 17.19 -5.10
C GLN A 8 32.37 16.74 -6.47
N LEU A 9 33.06 15.60 -6.50
CA LEU A 9 33.36 14.88 -7.74
C LEU A 9 32.17 14.00 -8.09
N LEU A 10 31.52 14.36 -9.18
CA LEU A 10 30.50 13.54 -9.79
C LEU A 10 31.17 12.33 -10.49
N HIS A 11 31.04 11.12 -9.93
CA HIS A 11 31.45 9.90 -10.64
C HIS A 11 30.26 9.42 -11.46
N VAL A 12 30.33 9.66 -12.76
CA VAL A 12 29.42 9.04 -13.74
C VAL A 12 29.91 7.62 -13.98
N ILE A 13 29.25 6.64 -13.44
CA ILE A 13 29.47 5.22 -13.79
C ILE A 13 28.57 4.91 -14.98
N LEU A 14 29.20 4.77 -16.15
CA LEU A 14 28.54 4.25 -17.35
C LEU A 14 28.37 2.73 -17.20
N TYR A 15 27.16 2.30 -16.87
CA TYR A 15 26.78 0.90 -17.04
C TYR A 15 26.39 0.66 -18.50
N SER A 16 27.15 -0.22 -19.15
CA SER A 16 26.78 -0.76 -20.45
C SER A 16 25.56 -1.69 -20.30
N GLY A 17 24.41 -1.16 -20.64
CA GLY A 17 23.14 -1.91 -20.62
C GLY A 17 23.16 -3.01 -21.67
N VAL A 18 22.96 -4.25 -21.24
CA VAL A 18 22.47 -5.32 -22.08
C VAL A 18 20.96 -5.05 -22.26
N THR A 19 20.60 -4.42 -23.35
CA THR A 19 19.21 -4.29 -23.77
C THR A 19 18.73 -5.65 -24.27
N ALA A 20 17.99 -6.37 -23.43
CA ALA A 20 17.12 -7.43 -23.91
C ALA A 20 15.97 -6.75 -24.66
N SER A 21 16.01 -6.85 -25.99
CA SER A 21 14.92 -6.41 -26.85
C SER A 21 13.73 -7.34 -26.62
N TYR A 22 12.76 -6.92 -25.83
CA TYR A 22 11.43 -7.51 -25.82
C TYR A 22 10.73 -7.10 -27.13
N SER A 23 10.48 -8.07 -27.98
CA SER A 23 9.59 -7.87 -29.12
C SER A 23 8.17 -7.66 -28.56
N SER A 24 7.59 -6.48 -28.78
CA SER A 24 6.18 -6.23 -28.54
C SER A 24 5.36 -7.09 -29.52
N SER A 25 4.87 -8.23 -29.06
CA SER A 25 3.79 -8.90 -29.76
C SER A 25 2.52 -8.10 -29.46
N THR A 26 1.97 -7.46 -30.48
CA THR A 26 0.61 -6.93 -30.48
C THR A 26 -0.37 -8.08 -30.28
N GLN A 27 -0.71 -8.42 -29.08
CA GLN A 27 -1.77 -9.37 -28.78
C GLN A 27 -3.12 -8.64 -28.81
N SER A 28 -4.07 -9.27 -29.49
CA SER A 28 -5.46 -8.85 -29.61
C SER A 28 -6.12 -8.69 -28.22
N PRO A 29 -7.08 -7.77 -28.05
CA PRO A 29 -7.78 -7.59 -26.77
C PRO A 29 -8.47 -8.89 -26.36
N LEU A 30 -8.33 -9.28 -25.11
CA LEU A 30 -9.10 -10.36 -24.52
C LEU A 30 -10.57 -9.92 -24.49
N ALA A 31 -11.35 -10.46 -25.41
CA ALA A 31 -12.78 -10.14 -25.54
C ALA A 31 -13.58 -10.92 -24.49
N ASP A 32 -13.68 -10.38 -23.29
CA ASP A 32 -14.75 -10.70 -22.35
C ASP A 32 -15.15 -9.40 -21.63
N GLY A 33 -16.43 -9.05 -21.73
CA GLY A 33 -16.97 -7.70 -21.53
C GLY A 33 -17.03 -7.13 -20.11
N HIS A 34 -16.06 -7.41 -19.26
CA HIS A 34 -15.85 -6.71 -17.98
C HIS A 34 -14.43 -6.10 -17.97
N SER A 35 -14.34 -4.86 -18.42
CA SER A 35 -13.14 -4.06 -18.22
C SER A 35 -13.00 -3.79 -16.72
N THR A 36 -12.12 -4.50 -16.06
CA THR A 36 -11.82 -4.26 -14.66
C THR A 36 -10.75 -3.18 -14.60
N ASN A 37 -11.03 -2.09 -13.89
CA ASN A 37 -10.12 -0.99 -13.72
C ASN A 37 -9.08 -1.27 -12.64
N ILE A 38 -7.87 -0.77 -12.85
CA ILE A 38 -6.76 -0.83 -11.90
C ILE A 38 -6.56 0.56 -11.32
N ILE A 39 -6.58 0.69 -10.00
CA ILE A 39 -6.20 1.91 -9.31
C ILE A 39 -4.73 1.82 -8.86
N THR A 40 -3.98 2.88 -9.08
CA THR A 40 -2.56 3.00 -8.66
C THR A 40 -2.20 4.42 -8.31
N GLY A 41 -1.20 4.58 -7.45
CA GLY A 41 -0.61 5.86 -7.10
C GLY A 41 0.73 6.06 -7.79
N VAL A 42 0.94 7.22 -8.40
CA VAL A 42 2.17 7.57 -9.12
C VAL A 42 2.94 8.61 -8.32
N TYR A 43 4.22 8.35 -8.08
CA TYR A 43 5.16 9.21 -7.41
C TYR A 43 5.76 10.23 -8.38
N GLY A 44 6.03 11.42 -7.90
CA GLY A 44 6.70 12.45 -8.71
C GLY A 44 6.60 13.82 -8.08
N GLY A 45 7.05 14.83 -8.84
CA GLY A 45 6.93 16.23 -8.42
C GLY A 45 5.47 16.72 -8.34
N ASP A 46 4.55 16.03 -9.00
CA ASP A 46 3.10 16.19 -8.90
C ASP A 46 2.50 14.79 -8.74
N PRO A 47 2.42 14.27 -7.49
CA PRO A 47 1.93 12.93 -7.26
C PRO A 47 0.45 12.81 -7.64
N GLU A 48 0.07 11.67 -8.22
CA GLU A 48 -1.27 11.50 -8.75
C GLU A 48 -1.83 10.08 -8.53
N ILE A 49 -3.15 10.00 -8.40
CA ILE A 49 -3.92 8.75 -8.43
C ILE A 49 -4.35 8.53 -9.87
N ARG A 50 -4.14 7.33 -10.38
CA ARG A 50 -4.61 6.92 -11.72
C ARG A 50 -5.53 5.72 -11.64
N ILE A 51 -6.54 5.73 -12.50
CA ILE A 51 -7.36 4.55 -12.79
C ILE A 51 -7.12 4.19 -14.24
N LEU A 52 -6.64 2.97 -14.44
CA LEU A 52 -6.26 2.43 -15.74
C LEU A 52 -7.18 1.26 -16.09
N GLY A 53 -7.51 1.11 -17.36
CA GLY A 53 -8.01 -0.17 -17.86
C GLY A 53 -6.94 -1.27 -17.72
N ASP A 54 -7.34 -2.52 -17.76
CA ASP A 54 -6.41 -3.64 -17.78
C ASP A 54 -5.54 -3.67 -19.06
N ASP A 55 -5.91 -2.89 -20.09
CA ASP A 55 -5.13 -2.61 -21.31
C ASP A 55 -4.08 -1.50 -21.12
N GLY A 56 -4.08 -0.83 -19.97
CA GLY A 56 -3.21 0.30 -19.63
C GLY A 56 -3.75 1.66 -20.08
N GLN A 57 -4.97 1.71 -20.66
CA GLN A 57 -5.58 2.99 -21.01
C GLN A 57 -5.91 3.79 -19.74
N LEU A 58 -5.56 5.07 -19.73
CA LEU A 58 -5.90 5.98 -18.63
C LEU A 58 -7.39 6.35 -18.73
N ASN A 59 -8.17 5.97 -17.72
CA ASN A 59 -9.60 6.23 -17.63
C ASN A 59 -9.93 7.42 -16.72
N TRP A 60 -9.13 7.62 -15.67
CA TRP A 60 -9.31 8.73 -14.72
C TRP A 60 -7.98 9.05 -14.03
N LYS A 61 -7.78 10.30 -13.67
CA LYS A 61 -6.64 10.71 -12.85
C LYS A 61 -6.98 11.90 -11.96
N LEU A 62 -6.25 12.02 -10.87
CA LEU A 62 -6.28 13.15 -9.97
C LEU A 62 -4.86 13.42 -9.45
N SER A 63 -4.28 14.54 -9.82
CA SER A 63 -2.99 15.01 -9.29
C SER A 63 -3.18 16.02 -8.16
N VAL A 64 -2.11 16.30 -7.41
CA VAL A 64 -2.13 17.37 -6.40
C VAL A 64 -2.38 18.72 -7.06
N SER A 65 -1.78 18.99 -8.22
CA SER A 65 -2.06 20.23 -8.95
C SER A 65 -3.53 20.35 -9.38
N ASP A 66 -4.14 19.26 -9.88
CA ASP A 66 -5.57 19.24 -10.22
C ASP A 66 -6.45 19.57 -8.99
N ILE A 67 -6.09 19.07 -7.81
CA ILE A 67 -6.80 19.36 -6.55
C ILE A 67 -6.69 20.84 -6.19
N LEU A 68 -5.49 21.36 -6.17
CA LEU A 68 -5.22 22.74 -5.73
C LEU A 68 -5.81 23.80 -6.69
N GLU A 69 -5.77 23.51 -7.99
CA GLU A 69 -6.38 24.39 -9.01
C GLU A 69 -7.91 24.31 -9.01
N GLY A 70 -8.45 23.10 -8.84
CA GLY A 70 -9.90 22.86 -8.85
C GLY A 70 -10.63 23.27 -7.59
N GLN A 71 -9.92 23.33 -6.44
CA GLN A 71 -10.50 23.61 -5.13
C GLN A 71 -9.69 24.65 -4.35
N PRO A 72 -9.65 25.90 -4.81
CA PRO A 72 -8.86 26.96 -4.17
C PRO A 72 -9.35 27.32 -2.75
N ASP A 73 -10.56 26.92 -2.40
CA ASP A 73 -11.17 27.17 -1.08
C ASP A 73 -10.87 26.07 -0.06
N LEU A 74 -10.03 25.08 -0.40
CA LEU A 74 -9.54 24.12 0.58
C LEU A 74 -8.78 24.84 1.70
N GLU A 75 -8.89 24.31 2.92
CA GLU A 75 -8.17 24.83 4.06
C GLU A 75 -6.65 24.93 3.80
N PRO A 76 -6.02 26.07 4.07
CA PRO A 76 -4.60 26.29 3.74
C PRO A 76 -3.66 25.21 4.29
N TRP A 77 -3.91 24.73 5.50
CA TRP A 77 -3.12 23.65 6.10
C TRP A 77 -3.19 22.35 5.30
N LEU A 78 -4.33 22.05 4.65
CA LEU A 78 -4.49 20.86 3.83
C LEU A 78 -3.79 21.05 2.47
N GLN A 79 -3.86 22.25 1.91
CA GLN A 79 -3.11 22.59 0.69
C GLN A 79 -1.60 22.42 0.91
N ASP A 80 -1.08 22.90 2.05
CA ASP A 80 0.34 22.74 2.43
C ASP A 80 0.70 21.25 2.53
N CYS A 81 -0.07 20.42 3.25
CA CYS A 81 0.20 18.99 3.39
C CYS A 81 0.14 18.23 2.06
N LEU A 82 -0.78 18.60 1.16
CA LEU A 82 -0.85 18.01 -0.19
C LEU A 82 0.40 18.35 -1.01
N SER A 83 0.92 19.58 -0.85
CA SER A 83 2.04 20.11 -1.63
C SER A 83 3.41 19.61 -1.14
N ASP A 84 3.53 19.21 0.13
CA ASP A 84 4.81 18.90 0.77
C ASP A 84 5.35 17.50 0.41
N GLY A 85 4.51 16.58 -0.02
CA GLY A 85 4.92 15.21 -0.34
C GLY A 85 4.99 14.92 -1.84
N SER A 86 5.68 13.85 -2.20
CA SER A 86 5.84 13.41 -3.60
C SER A 86 5.34 11.99 -3.84
N ALA A 87 4.57 11.43 -2.91
CA ALA A 87 4.19 10.02 -2.92
C ALA A 87 2.66 9.84 -2.93
N VAL A 88 2.22 8.73 -3.51
CA VAL A 88 0.90 8.14 -3.27
C VAL A 88 1.11 6.71 -2.79
N THR A 89 1.04 6.50 -1.49
CA THR A 89 1.43 5.22 -0.88
C THR A 89 0.26 4.25 -0.70
N GLU A 90 -0.96 4.76 -0.66
CA GLU A 90 -2.18 3.95 -0.56
C GLU A 90 -3.35 4.63 -1.29
N MET A 91 -4.22 3.84 -1.90
CA MET A 91 -5.48 4.27 -2.48
C MET A 91 -6.47 3.12 -2.49
N LYS A 92 -7.68 3.38 -1.99
CA LYS A 92 -8.77 2.41 -1.93
C LYS A 92 -10.09 3.05 -2.32
N GLN A 93 -10.84 2.36 -3.15
CA GLN A 93 -12.22 2.75 -3.39
C GLN A 93 -13.07 2.41 -2.16
N ILE A 94 -13.91 3.32 -1.73
CA ILE A 94 -14.78 3.19 -0.55
C ILE A 94 -16.21 3.63 -0.90
N SER A 95 -17.14 3.52 0.03
CA SER A 95 -18.50 4.06 -0.07
C SER A 95 -19.22 3.66 -1.37
N ASP A 96 -19.47 2.36 -1.55
CA ASP A 96 -20.11 1.78 -2.73
C ASP A 96 -19.49 2.19 -4.08
N GLY A 97 -18.20 2.50 -4.06
CA GLY A 97 -17.48 2.87 -5.25
C GLY A 97 -17.54 4.35 -5.62
N THR A 98 -18.21 5.18 -4.83
CA THR A 98 -18.38 6.63 -5.13
C THR A 98 -17.26 7.51 -4.59
N LYS A 99 -16.34 6.94 -3.79
CA LYS A 99 -15.22 7.67 -3.18
C LYS A 99 -13.92 6.87 -3.23
N ILE A 100 -12.82 7.60 -3.19
CA ILE A 100 -11.47 7.07 -3.04
C ILE A 100 -10.86 7.66 -1.78
N ALA A 101 -10.41 6.79 -0.86
CA ALA A 101 -9.55 7.18 0.24
C ALA A 101 -8.08 6.96 -0.18
N ALA A 102 -7.23 7.96 0.04
CA ALA A 102 -5.84 7.89 -0.41
C ALA A 102 -4.87 8.57 0.55
N LEU A 103 -3.64 8.08 0.56
CA LEU A 103 -2.45 8.75 1.09
C LEU A 103 -1.74 9.40 -0.09
N ILE A 104 -1.79 10.72 -0.20
CA ILE A 104 -1.23 11.51 -1.31
C ILE A 104 -0.52 12.76 -0.78
N GLY A 105 0.69 13.02 -1.25
CA GLY A 105 1.53 14.02 -0.62
C GLY A 105 1.80 13.63 0.84
N ASP A 106 1.69 14.59 1.72
CA ASP A 106 1.73 14.40 3.17
C ASP A 106 0.32 14.44 3.81
N ALA A 107 -0.71 14.09 3.04
CA ALA A 107 -2.10 14.06 3.48
C ALA A 107 -2.76 12.68 3.29
N ALA A 108 -3.71 12.36 4.18
CA ALA A 108 -4.72 11.35 3.91
C ALA A 108 -6.01 12.08 3.53
N VAL A 109 -6.59 11.73 2.39
CA VAL A 109 -7.78 12.39 1.86
C VAL A 109 -8.87 11.37 1.49
N VAL A 110 -10.11 11.84 1.52
CA VAL A 110 -11.25 11.18 0.88
C VAL A 110 -11.76 12.08 -0.22
N VAL A 111 -11.84 11.53 -1.41
CA VAL A 111 -12.13 12.21 -2.66
C VAL A 111 -13.36 11.58 -3.32
N ASN A 112 -14.25 12.39 -3.87
CA ASN A 112 -15.34 11.88 -4.70
C ASN A 112 -14.79 11.28 -6.00
N TYR A 113 -15.25 10.09 -6.33
CA TYR A 113 -15.05 9.40 -7.60
C TYR A 113 -16.40 9.27 -8.31
N MET A 114 -16.74 10.29 -9.07
CA MET A 114 -18.03 10.44 -9.75
C MET A 114 -17.81 10.90 -11.20
N PRO A 115 -17.15 10.10 -12.05
CA PRO A 115 -16.75 10.54 -13.40
C PRO A 115 -17.93 10.96 -14.30
N GLU A 116 -19.15 10.55 -13.96
CA GLU A 116 -20.37 10.94 -14.68
C GLU A 116 -20.97 12.29 -14.17
N ASP A 117 -20.46 12.83 -13.05
CA ASP A 117 -20.87 14.10 -12.46
C ASP A 117 -19.65 15.04 -12.29
N PRO A 118 -19.30 15.80 -13.35
CA PRO A 118 -18.10 16.64 -13.32
C PRO A 118 -18.12 17.74 -12.24
N ASP A 119 -19.29 18.10 -11.72
CA ASP A 119 -19.41 19.10 -10.68
C ASP A 119 -19.07 18.55 -9.29
N GLU A 120 -19.19 17.24 -9.09
CA GLU A 120 -18.89 16.55 -7.83
C GLU A 120 -17.62 15.70 -7.91
N ASP A 121 -17.20 15.25 -9.10
CA ASP A 121 -16.00 14.44 -9.30
C ASP A 121 -14.75 15.17 -8.78
N LYS A 122 -13.85 14.43 -8.16
CA LYS A 122 -12.54 14.90 -7.66
C LYS A 122 -12.61 15.89 -6.48
N LYS A 123 -13.79 16.17 -5.93
CA LYS A 123 -13.87 16.99 -4.71
C LYS A 123 -13.32 16.25 -3.50
N ILE A 124 -12.48 16.93 -2.73
CA ILE A 124 -12.07 16.45 -1.42
C ILE A 124 -13.22 16.70 -0.44
N VAL A 125 -13.69 15.61 0.17
CA VAL A 125 -14.73 15.66 1.20
C VAL A 125 -14.20 15.50 2.62
N TYR A 126 -12.95 15.04 2.75
CA TYR A 126 -12.24 14.96 4.03
C TYR A 126 -10.72 15.00 3.81
N GLY A 127 -9.98 15.52 4.79
CA GLY A 127 -8.52 15.49 4.76
C GLY A 127 -7.89 15.60 6.14
N VAL A 128 -6.71 15.04 6.31
CA VAL A 128 -5.86 15.12 7.50
C VAL A 128 -4.39 15.07 7.12
N CYS A 129 -3.54 15.89 7.76
CA CYS A 129 -2.08 15.82 7.56
C CYS A 129 -1.48 14.58 8.23
N VAL A 130 -0.59 13.89 7.54
CA VAL A 130 0.09 12.69 8.04
C VAL A 130 1.61 12.85 8.17
N ASN A 131 2.16 14.04 7.89
CA ASN A 131 3.59 14.37 8.02
C ASN A 131 4.01 14.80 9.41
N ILE A 132 3.12 14.77 10.36
CA ILE A 132 3.42 15.16 11.74
C ILE A 132 4.39 14.15 12.37
N PRO A 133 5.30 14.56 13.27
CA PRO A 133 6.37 13.71 13.80
C PRO A 133 5.92 12.39 14.43
N LYS A 134 4.63 12.25 14.71
CA LYS A 134 4.04 11.08 15.36
C LYS A 134 3.30 10.13 14.41
N LEU A 135 3.08 10.53 13.16
CA LEU A 135 2.35 9.75 12.15
C LEU A 135 3.19 9.67 10.86
N SER A 136 4.47 9.38 11.01
CA SER A 136 5.40 9.32 9.89
C SER A 136 5.30 8.03 9.09
N ASN A 137 5.61 8.15 7.80
CA ASN A 137 5.72 7.02 6.89
C ASN A 137 4.45 6.16 6.81
N CYS A 138 3.30 6.80 6.56
CA CYS A 138 2.03 6.10 6.39
C CYS A 138 1.98 5.34 5.06
N HIS A 139 1.60 4.07 5.10
CA HIS A 139 1.52 3.20 3.93
C HIS A 139 0.18 2.48 3.77
N THR A 140 -0.75 2.68 4.69
CA THR A 140 -2.10 2.12 4.56
C THR A 140 -3.13 2.93 5.32
N LEU A 141 -4.32 2.95 4.78
CA LEU A 141 -5.54 3.45 5.40
C LEU A 141 -6.71 2.50 5.12
N GLU A 142 -7.77 2.60 5.93
CA GLU A 142 -8.99 1.80 5.73
C GLU A 142 -10.21 2.59 6.18
N ALA A 143 -11.31 2.41 5.45
CA ALA A 143 -12.61 2.96 5.82
C ALA A 143 -13.33 2.00 6.78
N LEU A 144 -13.73 2.52 7.93
CA LEU A 144 -14.48 1.79 8.96
C LEU A 144 -15.90 2.35 9.07
N PRO A 145 -16.83 1.66 9.76
CA PRO A 145 -18.19 2.17 9.99
C PRO A 145 -18.21 3.58 10.61
N ASN A 146 -19.37 4.24 10.49
CA ASN A 146 -19.62 5.59 11.03
C ASN A 146 -18.65 6.66 10.52
N ASN A 147 -18.30 6.61 9.22
CA ASN A 147 -17.38 7.56 8.57
C ASN A 147 -16.01 7.64 9.28
N THR A 148 -15.54 6.56 9.84
CA THR A 148 -14.24 6.52 10.51
C THR A 148 -13.13 6.14 9.53
N LEU A 149 -12.08 6.95 9.47
CA LEU A 149 -10.87 6.67 8.72
C LEU A 149 -9.78 6.14 9.66
N ALA A 150 -9.35 4.91 9.44
CA ALA A 150 -8.20 4.33 10.10
C ALA A 150 -6.95 4.60 9.25
N ILE A 151 -5.90 5.14 9.86
CA ILE A 151 -4.60 5.38 9.20
C ILE A 151 -3.54 4.66 10.03
N ALA A 152 -2.68 3.89 9.37
CA ALA A 152 -1.58 3.21 10.06
C ALA A 152 -0.24 3.76 9.62
N THR A 153 0.66 3.88 10.60
CA THR A 153 2.04 4.27 10.39
C THR A 153 2.92 3.02 10.27
N SER A 154 3.79 3.03 9.29
CA SER A 154 4.86 2.04 9.14
C SER A 154 6.16 2.48 9.79
N GLY A 155 6.09 3.45 10.72
CA GLY A 155 7.23 3.97 11.44
C GLY A 155 8.02 2.91 12.21
N GLN A 156 9.18 3.29 12.70
CA GLN A 156 10.14 2.40 13.37
C GLN A 156 10.01 2.46 14.91
N SER A 157 8.94 3.06 15.43
CA SER A 157 8.69 3.17 16.86
C SER A 157 7.77 2.07 17.36
N GLN A 158 8.06 1.51 18.52
CA GLN A 158 7.15 0.54 19.17
C GLN A 158 5.80 1.17 19.56
N SER A 159 5.70 2.50 19.62
CA SER A 159 4.44 3.20 19.85
C SER A 159 3.60 3.41 18.59
N ASP A 160 4.13 3.07 17.43
CA ASP A 160 3.43 3.17 16.15
C ASP A 160 2.26 2.17 16.09
N GLY A 161 1.28 2.48 15.26
CA GLY A 161 0.07 1.66 15.18
C GLY A 161 -1.01 2.34 14.34
N ILE A 162 -2.25 2.22 14.80
CA ILE A 162 -3.44 2.66 14.07
C ILE A 162 -4.04 3.91 14.74
N TRP A 163 -4.33 4.93 13.95
CA TRP A 163 -4.98 6.16 14.39
C TRP A 163 -6.33 6.30 13.69
N LEU A 164 -7.38 6.60 14.49
CA LEU A 164 -8.74 6.73 14.01
C LEU A 164 -9.18 8.20 13.98
N TYR A 165 -9.77 8.58 12.86
CA TYR A 165 -10.28 9.92 12.61
C TYR A 165 -11.75 9.88 12.23
N ASP A 166 -12.51 10.85 12.73
CA ASP A 166 -13.90 11.07 12.31
C ASP A 166 -13.90 11.91 11.02
N ALA A 167 -14.25 11.28 9.90
CA ALA A 167 -14.36 11.94 8.62
C ALA A 167 -15.75 12.54 8.37
N GLY A 168 -16.74 12.23 9.21
CA GLY A 168 -18.12 12.70 9.04
C GLY A 168 -18.32 14.22 9.18
N ASN A 169 -17.32 14.92 9.73
CA ASN A 169 -17.37 16.35 9.89
C ASN A 169 -16.76 17.17 8.72
N GLY A 170 -16.27 16.46 7.69
CA GLY A 170 -15.59 17.12 6.56
C GLY A 170 -14.23 17.72 6.93
N PRO A 171 -13.64 18.55 6.06
CA PRO A 171 -12.43 19.30 6.38
C PRO A 171 -12.67 20.25 7.55
N VAL A 172 -11.82 20.16 8.59
CA VAL A 172 -11.96 20.96 9.80
C VAL A 172 -11.29 22.31 9.59
N PRO A 173 -11.97 23.45 9.86
CA PRO A 173 -11.32 24.75 9.91
C PRO A 173 -10.23 24.80 11.00
N ASP A 174 -9.25 25.67 10.84
CA ASP A 174 -8.25 25.99 11.86
C ASP A 174 -7.21 24.89 12.18
N GLY A 175 -7.00 23.93 11.28
CA GLY A 175 -5.91 22.96 11.39
C GLY A 175 -6.31 21.52 11.11
N SER A 176 -5.30 20.66 10.99
CA SER A 176 -5.51 19.22 10.77
C SER A 176 -6.25 18.59 11.96
N PRO A 177 -7.28 17.76 11.73
CA PRO A 177 -8.01 17.11 12.81
C PRO A 177 -7.12 16.20 13.65
N GLU A 178 -7.41 16.13 14.95
CA GLU A 178 -6.76 15.18 15.86
C GLU A 178 -7.48 13.82 15.81
N PRO A 179 -6.75 12.71 15.94
CA PRO A 179 -7.38 11.41 16.03
C PRO A 179 -8.15 11.26 17.34
N PHE A 180 -9.35 10.71 17.29
CA PHE A 180 -10.11 10.44 18.51
C PHE A 180 -9.65 9.16 19.23
N GLN A 181 -8.92 8.27 18.53
CA GLN A 181 -8.32 7.07 19.13
C GLN A 181 -6.95 6.79 18.51
N LYS A 182 -6.03 6.25 19.35
CA LYS A 182 -4.72 5.75 18.96
C LYS A 182 -4.52 4.37 19.57
N ILE A 183 -4.13 3.41 18.74
CA ILE A 183 -3.78 2.04 19.12
C ILE A 183 -2.30 1.88 18.78
N GLY A 184 -1.46 1.71 19.81
CA GLY A 184 -0.02 1.49 19.67
C GLY A 184 0.36 0.01 19.74
N CYS A 185 1.67 -0.24 19.80
CA CYS A 185 2.25 -1.58 19.95
C CYS A 185 2.05 -2.55 18.77
N HIS A 186 1.76 -2.01 17.59
CA HIS A 186 1.75 -2.78 16.34
C HIS A 186 2.54 -2.00 15.28
N PRO A 187 3.87 -2.08 15.29
CA PRO A 187 4.72 -1.32 14.38
C PRO A 187 4.70 -1.87 12.96
N THR A 188 5.15 -1.04 12.02
CA THR A 188 5.36 -1.38 10.61
C THR A 188 4.12 -1.89 9.86
N ILE A 189 2.94 -1.35 10.19
CA ILE A 189 1.72 -1.71 9.47
C ILE A 189 1.73 -1.09 8.07
N HIS A 190 1.67 -1.94 7.04
CA HIS A 190 1.60 -1.52 5.64
C HIS A 190 0.32 -1.96 4.94
N GLY A 191 -0.47 -2.84 5.56
CA GLY A 191 -1.73 -3.33 5.00
C GLY A 191 -2.81 -3.45 6.06
N MET A 192 -4.01 -2.97 5.74
CA MET A 192 -5.22 -3.15 6.53
C MET A 192 -6.37 -3.55 5.62
N VAL A 193 -7.34 -4.27 6.17
CA VAL A 193 -8.60 -4.58 5.50
C VAL A 193 -9.74 -4.66 6.52
N TRP A 194 -10.86 -4.05 6.20
CA TRP A 194 -12.08 -4.15 6.98
C TRP A 194 -12.84 -5.43 6.66
N ASP A 195 -13.25 -6.14 7.68
CA ASP A 195 -14.07 -7.34 7.64
C ASP A 195 -15.46 -7.02 8.21
N ASP A 196 -16.40 -6.69 7.33
CA ASP A 196 -17.74 -6.27 7.70
C ASP A 196 -18.58 -7.42 8.31
N GLU A 197 -18.28 -8.67 7.94
CA GLU A 197 -19.00 -9.85 8.45
C GLU A 197 -18.71 -10.06 9.94
N GLU A 198 -17.47 -9.90 10.36
CA GLU A 198 -17.05 -10.10 11.75
C GLU A 198 -16.91 -8.78 12.54
N GLY A 199 -17.00 -7.64 11.87
CA GLY A 199 -16.77 -6.33 12.47
C GLY A 199 -15.34 -6.15 12.96
N ILE A 200 -14.36 -6.66 12.20
CA ILE A 200 -12.95 -6.67 12.59
C ILE A 200 -12.11 -5.89 11.57
N LEU A 201 -11.24 -5.02 12.06
CA LEU A 201 -10.14 -4.46 11.27
C LEU A 201 -8.93 -5.39 11.35
N TRP A 202 -8.59 -6.04 10.25
CA TRP A 202 -7.37 -6.81 10.11
C TRP A 202 -6.22 -5.89 9.71
N ALA A 203 -5.10 -5.99 10.43
CA ALA A 203 -3.89 -5.20 10.18
C ALA A 203 -2.67 -6.12 10.17
N ALA A 204 -1.81 -5.95 9.17
CA ALA A 204 -0.57 -6.70 9.07
C ALA A 204 0.65 -5.79 9.27
N GLY A 205 1.46 -6.13 10.25
CA GLY A 205 2.67 -5.44 10.68
C GLY A 205 3.68 -6.41 11.28
N THR A 206 4.47 -5.96 12.25
CA THR A 206 5.48 -6.79 12.93
C THR A 206 5.31 -6.80 14.45
N ASP A 207 5.89 -7.79 15.12
CA ASP A 207 5.87 -7.90 16.59
C ASP A 207 6.85 -6.95 17.28
N LYS A 208 7.81 -6.41 16.54
CA LYS A 208 8.82 -5.48 17.02
C LYS A 208 9.05 -4.36 16.03
N ALA A 209 9.38 -3.19 16.55
CA ALA A 209 9.82 -2.08 15.74
C ALA A 209 11.22 -2.35 15.14
N ALA A 210 11.46 -1.83 13.94
CA ALA A 210 12.76 -1.88 13.28
C ALA A 210 13.72 -0.84 13.90
N ASP A 211 13.99 -0.94 15.19
CA ASP A 211 14.80 0.03 15.95
C ASP A 211 16.31 -0.21 15.88
N GLY A 212 16.72 -1.20 15.08
CA GLY A 212 18.14 -1.52 14.90
C GLY A 212 18.76 -2.40 15.99
N SER A 213 18.08 -2.63 17.10
CA SER A 213 18.59 -3.45 18.20
C SER A 213 18.60 -4.93 17.87
N GLU A 214 17.55 -5.40 17.22
CA GLU A 214 17.40 -6.79 16.75
C GLU A 214 17.01 -6.81 15.27
N CYS A 215 17.82 -7.45 14.43
CA CYS A 215 17.52 -7.61 13.01
C CYS A 215 16.62 -8.81 12.73
N ARG A 216 15.63 -9.03 13.56
CA ARG A 216 14.66 -10.11 13.39
C ARG A 216 13.35 -9.77 14.07
N ALA A 217 12.28 -9.86 13.30
CA ALA A 217 10.91 -9.75 13.78
C ALA A 217 10.05 -10.86 13.17
N TYR A 218 8.85 -11.04 13.70
CA TYR A 218 7.84 -11.84 13.04
C TYR A 218 6.78 -10.92 12.45
N GLY A 219 6.33 -11.22 11.24
CA GLY A 219 5.10 -10.65 10.74
C GLY A 219 3.93 -11.06 11.63
N LEU A 220 3.02 -10.14 11.88
CA LEU A 220 1.77 -10.36 12.62
C LEU A 220 0.59 -9.97 11.75
N LEU A 221 -0.47 -10.76 11.83
CA LEU A 221 -1.81 -10.41 11.41
C LEU A 221 -2.65 -10.25 12.67
N ASN A 222 -3.03 -9.01 13.01
CA ASN A 222 -3.85 -8.69 14.18
C ASN A 222 -5.25 -8.27 13.75
N GLY A 223 -6.26 -8.80 14.43
CA GLY A 223 -7.66 -8.40 14.28
C GLY A 223 -8.12 -7.54 15.44
N TYR A 224 -8.63 -6.35 15.16
CA TYR A 224 -9.15 -5.41 16.15
C TYR A 224 -10.67 -5.30 16.00
N GLN A 225 -11.39 -5.66 17.06
CA GLN A 225 -12.86 -5.63 17.07
C GLN A 225 -13.38 -4.20 17.08
N TRP A 226 -14.35 -3.92 16.21
CA TRP A 226 -15.11 -2.67 16.23
C TRP A 226 -16.23 -2.74 17.25
N ASN A 227 -16.41 -1.67 18.00
CA ASN A 227 -17.52 -1.49 18.92
C ASN A 227 -18.55 -0.53 18.32
N GLU A 228 -19.74 -1.03 17.99
CA GLU A 228 -20.79 -0.23 17.37
C GLU A 228 -21.50 0.72 18.35
N GLU A 229 -21.61 0.34 19.62
CA GLU A 229 -22.28 1.17 20.65
C GLU A 229 -21.45 2.44 20.94
N HIS A 230 -20.16 2.29 20.89
CA HIS A 230 -19.19 3.37 21.06
C HIS A 230 -18.17 3.27 19.93
N PRO A 231 -18.31 4.05 18.82
CA PRO A 231 -17.47 3.91 17.64
C PRO A 231 -15.97 4.00 17.96
N HIS A 232 -15.34 2.86 18.18
CA HIS A 232 -13.90 2.70 18.41
C HIS A 232 -13.47 1.24 18.16
N LEU A 233 -12.19 1.01 17.97
CA LEU A 233 -11.60 -0.33 17.98
C LEU A 233 -11.19 -0.70 19.41
N GLU A 234 -11.32 -1.98 19.75
CA GLU A 234 -10.69 -2.49 20.98
C GLU A 234 -9.17 -2.28 20.89
N LYS A 235 -8.56 -1.89 22.02
CA LYS A 235 -7.13 -1.52 22.05
C LYS A 235 -6.20 -2.72 21.87
N GLU A 236 -6.62 -3.86 22.41
CA GLU A 236 -5.91 -5.10 22.28
C GLU A 236 -6.51 -5.90 21.14
N PRO A 237 -5.71 -6.55 20.29
CA PRO A 237 -6.25 -7.39 19.23
C PRO A 237 -7.02 -8.57 19.84
N VAL A 238 -8.22 -8.82 19.32
CA VAL A 238 -9.02 -10.00 19.70
C VAL A 238 -8.44 -11.28 19.10
N ASN A 239 -7.73 -11.13 17.99
CA ASN A 239 -7.01 -12.21 17.30
C ASN A 239 -5.60 -11.73 16.95
N SER A 240 -4.61 -12.61 17.09
CA SER A 240 -3.23 -12.30 16.72
C SER A 240 -2.55 -13.57 16.18
N TYR A 241 -2.15 -13.52 14.93
CA TYR A 241 -1.55 -14.65 14.23
C TYR A 241 -0.14 -14.29 13.78
N ARG A 242 0.82 -15.11 14.21
CA ARG A 242 2.21 -14.95 13.81
C ARG A 242 2.46 -15.59 12.46
N MET A 243 3.02 -14.82 11.53
CA MET A 243 3.44 -15.34 10.24
C MET A 243 4.60 -16.34 10.36
N PRO A 244 4.66 -17.36 9.51
CA PRO A 244 5.70 -18.37 9.57
C PRO A 244 7.08 -17.85 9.17
N THR A 245 7.13 -16.82 8.34
CA THR A 245 8.37 -16.21 7.86
C THR A 245 8.78 -15.07 8.76
N THR A 246 10.07 -14.96 9.08
CA THR A 246 10.61 -13.87 9.88
C THR A 246 11.09 -12.73 8.98
N ALA A 247 10.70 -11.53 9.33
CA ALA A 247 11.32 -10.33 8.80
C ALA A 247 12.79 -10.26 9.26
N GLN A 248 13.70 -9.96 8.34
CA GLN A 248 15.14 -9.89 8.59
C GLN A 248 15.75 -8.65 7.98
N CYS A 249 16.90 -8.24 8.53
CA CYS A 249 17.71 -7.18 7.92
C CYS A 249 18.79 -7.81 7.06
N PHE A 250 19.01 -7.20 5.91
CA PHE A 250 20.10 -7.55 5.01
C PHE A 250 21.02 -6.33 4.82
N THR A 251 22.30 -6.57 4.68
CA THR A 251 23.30 -5.50 4.53
C THR A 251 23.23 -4.80 3.17
N GLU A 252 22.61 -5.44 2.20
CA GLU A 252 22.40 -4.92 0.85
C GLU A 252 21.20 -3.99 0.72
N TRP A 253 20.40 -3.81 1.77
CA TRP A 253 19.29 -2.88 1.74
C TRP A 253 19.77 -1.44 1.56
N PRO A 254 19.16 -0.70 0.65
CA PRO A 254 19.57 0.68 0.43
C PRO A 254 19.25 1.51 1.68
N SER A 255 20.30 2.02 2.31
CA SER A 255 20.19 2.94 3.43
C SER A 255 21.41 3.83 3.48
N ASP A 256 21.19 5.13 3.57
CA ASP A 256 22.22 6.12 3.80
C ASP A 256 22.69 6.13 5.28
N ASP A 257 21.88 5.56 6.18
CA ASP A 257 22.22 5.38 7.59
C ASP A 257 22.66 3.93 7.85
N PRO A 258 23.93 3.68 8.19
CA PRO A 258 24.41 2.35 8.50
C PRO A 258 23.75 1.71 9.74
N ASN A 259 23.04 2.52 10.54
CA ASN A 259 22.28 2.04 11.68
C ASN A 259 20.81 1.84 11.35
N SER A 260 20.32 2.35 10.23
CA SER A 260 18.96 2.11 9.80
C SER A 260 18.87 0.70 9.22
N GLN A 261 17.92 -0.04 9.76
CA GLN A 261 17.75 -1.43 9.39
C GLN A 261 16.32 -1.59 8.93
N TYR A 262 16.22 -1.89 7.64
CA TYR A 262 14.97 -2.24 7.06
C TYR A 262 14.69 -3.71 7.34
N TRP A 263 13.51 -3.98 7.83
CA TRP A 263 12.99 -5.32 7.98
C TRP A 263 12.03 -5.60 6.85
N ASP A 264 12.16 -6.79 6.28
CA ASP A 264 11.05 -7.34 5.51
C ASP A 264 9.86 -7.52 6.45
N GLY A 265 8.70 -7.10 6.00
CA GLY A 265 7.46 -7.25 6.75
C GLY A 265 6.29 -7.26 5.79
N PRO A 266 5.06 -7.39 6.29
CA PRO A 266 3.88 -7.25 5.46
C PRO A 266 3.86 -5.89 4.74
N HIS A 267 3.64 -5.90 3.42
CA HIS A 267 3.52 -4.69 2.59
C HIS A 267 2.11 -4.44 2.11
N ASP A 268 1.30 -5.49 2.00
CA ASP A 268 -0.12 -5.34 1.65
C ASP A 268 -0.94 -6.50 2.21
N VAL A 269 -2.23 -6.25 2.39
CA VAL A 269 -3.24 -7.25 2.75
C VAL A 269 -4.38 -7.15 1.76
N ALA A 270 -4.66 -8.24 1.08
CA ALA A 270 -5.72 -8.32 0.08
C ALA A 270 -6.67 -9.48 0.40
N PRO A 271 -7.97 -9.24 0.43
CA PRO A 271 -8.95 -10.30 0.60
C PRO A 271 -9.04 -11.18 -0.66
N VAL A 272 -9.30 -12.48 -0.47
CA VAL A 272 -9.58 -13.40 -1.57
C VAL A 272 -11.08 -13.36 -1.88
N PRO A 273 -11.50 -13.12 -3.13
CA PRO A 273 -12.91 -13.05 -3.49
C PRO A 273 -13.69 -14.28 -3.08
N ASN A 274 -14.85 -14.08 -2.44
CA ASN A 274 -15.76 -15.14 -2.02
C ASN A 274 -15.18 -16.22 -1.09
N GLU A 275 -13.98 -16.01 -0.54
CA GLU A 275 -13.34 -16.90 0.40
C GLU A 275 -12.99 -16.17 1.70
N ARG A 276 -13.06 -16.87 2.83
CA ARG A 276 -12.61 -16.35 4.13
C ARG A 276 -11.09 -16.51 4.24
N LYS A 277 -10.37 -15.77 3.39
CA LYS A 277 -8.91 -15.80 3.30
C LYS A 277 -8.33 -14.43 2.95
N LEU A 278 -7.10 -14.20 3.38
CA LEU A 278 -6.32 -13.02 3.03
C LEU A 278 -5.02 -13.43 2.34
N LEU A 279 -4.61 -12.68 1.33
CA LEU A 279 -3.23 -12.69 0.84
C LEU A 279 -2.45 -11.55 1.50
N ILE A 280 -1.25 -11.86 1.97
CA ILE A 280 -0.34 -10.90 2.60
C ILE A 280 0.98 -10.96 1.84
N SER A 281 1.32 -9.88 1.16
CA SER A 281 2.61 -9.74 0.47
C SER A 281 3.67 -9.22 1.44
N THR A 282 4.86 -9.78 1.35
CA THR A 282 6.08 -9.23 1.91
C THR A 282 7.08 -8.98 0.78
N GLU A 283 8.18 -8.28 1.05
CA GLU A 283 9.23 -8.13 0.03
C GLU A 283 9.88 -9.45 -0.33
N LEU A 284 9.93 -10.37 0.59
CA LEU A 284 10.60 -11.65 0.41
C LEU A 284 9.66 -12.76 -0.03
N ASP A 285 8.37 -12.70 0.32
CA ASP A 285 7.44 -13.79 0.04
C ASP A 285 5.97 -13.36 0.00
N ILE A 286 5.08 -14.28 -0.35
CA ILE A 286 3.64 -14.14 -0.29
C ILE A 286 3.04 -15.20 0.63
N HIS A 287 2.03 -14.81 1.38
CA HIS A 287 1.35 -15.65 2.35
C HIS A 287 -0.15 -15.64 2.11
N GLU A 288 -0.80 -16.78 2.28
CA GLU A 288 -2.25 -16.90 2.45
C GLU A 288 -2.54 -17.11 3.93
N PHE A 289 -3.52 -16.44 4.48
CA PHE A 289 -4.13 -16.74 5.77
C PHE A 289 -5.55 -17.24 5.57
N ASP A 290 -5.85 -18.44 6.03
CA ASP A 290 -7.19 -19.06 5.96
C ASP A 290 -7.84 -18.98 7.35
N PHE A 291 -8.94 -18.21 7.46
CA PHE A 291 -9.68 -18.02 8.71
C PHE A 291 -10.35 -19.29 9.23
N ASN A 292 -10.72 -20.23 8.35
CA ASN A 292 -11.39 -21.47 8.79
C ASN A 292 -10.41 -22.41 9.49
N SER A 293 -9.17 -22.45 9.05
CA SER A 293 -8.12 -23.29 9.64
C SER A 293 -7.21 -22.54 10.60
N GLU A 294 -7.27 -21.21 10.62
CA GLU A 294 -6.37 -20.29 11.34
C GLU A 294 -4.89 -20.56 11.04
N ARG A 295 -4.59 -20.76 9.74
CA ARG A 295 -3.24 -21.15 9.31
C ARG A 295 -2.76 -20.32 8.14
N PHE A 296 -1.43 -20.17 8.12
CA PHE A 296 -0.72 -19.63 6.99
C PHE A 296 -0.24 -20.72 6.06
N THR A 297 -0.35 -20.44 4.76
CA THR A 297 0.38 -21.09 3.68
C THR A 297 1.29 -20.03 3.05
N ALA A 298 2.47 -20.39 2.54
CA ALA A 298 3.42 -19.41 2.02
C ALA A 298 4.18 -19.93 0.79
N GLY A 299 4.73 -18.98 0.00
CA GLY A 299 5.63 -19.25 -1.11
C GLY A 299 5.00 -19.99 -2.28
N GLU A 300 5.69 -21.01 -2.78
CA GLU A 300 5.30 -21.74 -4.00
C GLU A 300 3.86 -22.27 -3.96
N GLN A 301 3.38 -22.70 -2.81
CA GLN A 301 2.00 -23.19 -2.69
C GLN A 301 0.97 -22.09 -2.92
N VAL A 302 1.22 -20.88 -2.44
CA VAL A 302 0.35 -19.71 -2.69
C VAL A 302 0.44 -19.30 -4.15
N GLU A 303 1.64 -19.31 -4.72
CA GLU A 303 1.86 -18.99 -6.14
C GLU A 303 1.14 -19.97 -7.08
N GLU A 304 1.16 -21.26 -6.77
CA GLU A 304 0.47 -22.28 -7.56
C GLU A 304 -1.06 -22.12 -7.56
N ILE A 305 -1.61 -21.61 -6.46
CA ILE A 305 -3.07 -21.43 -6.31
C ILE A 305 -3.51 -20.12 -6.96
N TYR A 306 -2.88 -18.99 -6.58
CA TYR A 306 -3.38 -17.65 -6.91
C TYR A 306 -2.56 -16.93 -7.98
N LEU A 307 -1.25 -17.21 -8.08
CA LEU A 307 -0.33 -16.44 -8.92
C LEU A 307 0.20 -17.28 -10.07
N LYS A 308 -0.64 -18.10 -10.66
CA LYS A 308 -0.26 -18.95 -11.78
C LYS A 308 0.28 -18.12 -12.95
N GLY A 309 1.53 -18.35 -13.32
CA GLY A 309 2.25 -17.51 -14.31
C GLY A 309 3.11 -16.41 -13.69
N PHE A 310 3.15 -16.30 -12.38
CA PHE A 310 4.06 -15.39 -11.68
C PHE A 310 5.52 -15.63 -12.09
N VAL A 311 6.23 -14.53 -12.34
CA VAL A 311 7.66 -14.59 -12.68
C VAL A 311 8.47 -14.02 -11.53
N PRO A 312 9.17 -14.86 -10.77
CA PRO A 312 10.02 -14.39 -9.68
C PRO A 312 11.21 -13.57 -10.20
N LEU A 313 11.64 -12.60 -9.40
CA LEU A 313 12.79 -11.74 -9.70
C LEU A 313 14.13 -12.49 -9.45
N GLY A 314 14.37 -13.55 -10.16
CA GLY A 314 15.67 -14.22 -10.30
C GLY A 314 16.34 -14.70 -9.00
N ASN A 315 17.52 -15.31 -9.11
CA ASN A 315 18.32 -15.81 -7.99
C ASN A 315 18.88 -14.64 -7.16
N ARG A 316 18.26 -14.36 -6.02
CA ARG A 316 18.69 -13.31 -5.10
C ARG A 316 19.31 -13.88 -3.86
N THR A 317 20.33 -13.23 -3.38
CA THR A 317 20.96 -13.56 -2.08
C THR A 317 21.11 -12.27 -1.30
N GLY A 318 20.89 -12.34 0.01
CA GLY A 318 21.19 -11.27 0.94
C GLY A 318 22.22 -11.71 1.97
N THR A 319 22.93 -10.78 2.58
CA THR A 319 23.86 -11.02 3.66
C THR A 319 23.24 -10.55 4.96
N ASN A 320 22.94 -11.46 5.87
CA ASN A 320 22.41 -11.11 7.19
C ASN A 320 23.49 -10.47 8.08
N ARG A 321 23.10 -9.94 9.24
CA ARG A 321 24.04 -9.26 10.17
C ARG A 321 25.17 -10.15 10.68
N SER A 322 25.00 -11.44 10.72
CA SER A 322 26.07 -12.36 11.10
C SER A 322 27.08 -12.59 9.97
N GLY A 323 26.90 -11.98 8.83
CA GLY A 323 27.73 -12.13 7.64
C GLY A 323 27.43 -13.41 6.85
N GLN A 324 26.33 -14.09 7.15
CA GLN A 324 25.92 -15.28 6.41
C GLN A 324 25.12 -14.88 5.18
N ARG A 325 25.40 -15.55 4.08
CA ARG A 325 24.70 -15.38 2.84
C ARG A 325 23.49 -16.31 2.77
N GLU A 326 22.33 -15.74 2.52
CA GLU A 326 21.06 -16.48 2.46
C GLU A 326 20.42 -16.27 1.08
N SER A 327 19.75 -17.31 0.58
CA SER A 327 18.87 -17.17 -0.58
C SER A 327 17.62 -16.43 -0.15
N LEU A 328 17.23 -15.38 -0.92
CA LEU A 328 16.02 -14.64 -0.66
C LEU A 328 14.85 -15.29 -1.38
N PRO A 329 13.68 -15.30 -0.78
CA PRO A 329 12.43 -15.65 -1.45
C PRO A 329 12.18 -14.76 -2.66
N ARG A 330 11.11 -14.98 -3.38
CA ARG A 330 10.99 -14.62 -4.79
C ARG A 330 10.04 -13.48 -5.07
N SER A 331 9.31 -12.98 -4.06
CA SER A 331 8.18 -12.13 -4.41
C SER A 331 8.54 -10.68 -4.76
N ASP A 332 9.26 -9.95 -3.92
CA ASP A 332 9.40 -8.49 -3.99
C ASP A 332 8.08 -7.74 -4.24
N MET A 333 6.97 -8.33 -3.80
CA MET A 333 5.65 -7.77 -4.01
C MET A 333 5.37 -6.66 -3.02
N LYS A 334 5.02 -5.49 -3.55
CA LYS A 334 4.52 -4.37 -2.73
C LYS A 334 3.00 -4.39 -2.58
N SER A 335 2.30 -4.95 -3.54
CA SER A 335 0.87 -5.15 -3.47
C SER A 335 0.43 -6.33 -4.33
N VAL A 336 -0.70 -6.91 -3.94
CA VAL A 336 -1.42 -7.95 -4.69
C VAL A 336 -2.92 -7.72 -4.55
N SER A 337 -3.67 -7.97 -5.61
CA SER A 337 -5.14 -7.85 -5.60
C SER A 337 -5.74 -8.87 -6.55
N LEU A 338 -6.77 -9.56 -6.09
CA LEU A 338 -7.48 -10.59 -6.86
C LEU A 338 -8.83 -10.06 -7.33
N ALA A 339 -9.22 -10.41 -8.56
CA ALA A 339 -10.57 -10.22 -9.08
C ALA A 339 -11.38 -11.51 -8.98
N GLU A 340 -12.70 -11.40 -9.09
CA GLU A 340 -13.62 -12.57 -9.05
C GLU A 340 -13.39 -13.59 -10.16
N ASP A 341 -12.83 -13.15 -11.29
CA ASP A 341 -12.57 -13.99 -12.46
C ASP A 341 -11.13 -14.54 -12.49
N ASP A 342 -10.52 -14.70 -11.32
CA ASP A 342 -9.16 -15.23 -11.11
C ASP A 342 -8.04 -14.36 -11.72
N ARG A 343 -8.33 -13.14 -12.15
CA ARG A 343 -7.28 -12.20 -12.53
C ARG A 343 -6.57 -11.68 -11.29
N VAL A 344 -5.27 -11.50 -11.42
CA VAL A 344 -4.44 -10.94 -10.35
C VAL A 344 -3.71 -9.70 -10.86
N VAL A 345 -3.76 -8.65 -10.08
CA VAL A 345 -2.87 -7.50 -10.20
C VAL A 345 -1.85 -7.55 -9.09
N TYR A 346 -0.58 -7.37 -9.45
CA TYR A 346 0.46 -7.19 -8.46
C TYR A 346 1.54 -6.24 -8.98
N ASN A 347 2.27 -5.61 -8.07
CA ASN A 347 3.50 -4.94 -8.45
C ASN A 347 4.69 -5.46 -7.66
N GLN A 348 5.84 -5.46 -8.33
CA GLN A 348 7.12 -5.90 -7.78
C GLN A 348 8.10 -4.74 -7.82
N ALA A 349 8.82 -4.53 -6.74
CA ALA A 349 9.89 -3.55 -6.67
C ALA A 349 11.18 -4.20 -6.20
N ILE A 350 12.25 -4.03 -6.95
CA ILE A 350 13.56 -4.58 -6.56
C ILE A 350 14.08 -3.81 -5.36
N TRP A 351 13.99 -4.40 -4.19
CA TRP A 351 14.37 -3.79 -2.91
C TRP A 351 15.81 -3.24 -2.89
N ALA A 352 16.75 -3.90 -3.59
CA ALA A 352 18.15 -3.48 -3.62
C ALA A 352 18.41 -2.21 -4.45
N THR A 353 17.44 -1.73 -5.23
CA THR A 353 17.63 -0.57 -6.11
C THR A 353 16.60 0.52 -5.88
N THR A 354 15.36 0.15 -5.63
CA THR A 354 14.25 1.08 -5.43
C THR A 354 13.10 0.36 -4.76
N PHE A 355 12.32 1.07 -3.96
CA PHE A 355 11.11 0.54 -3.33
C PHE A 355 9.87 0.71 -4.21
N SER A 356 10.02 1.11 -5.45
CA SER A 356 8.94 1.37 -6.40
C SER A 356 9.16 0.64 -7.72
N SER A 357 8.12 0.54 -8.52
CA SER A 357 8.12 -0.06 -9.85
C SER A 357 7.58 0.93 -10.89
N LYS A 358 7.79 0.63 -12.17
CA LYS A 358 7.11 1.29 -13.29
C LYS A 358 6.14 0.35 -14.00
N LEU A 359 6.02 -0.87 -13.49
CA LEU A 359 5.25 -1.93 -14.13
C LEU A 359 4.20 -2.45 -13.16
N ILE A 360 2.96 -2.47 -13.63
CA ILE A 360 1.87 -3.24 -13.02
C ILE A 360 1.82 -4.58 -13.74
N ASN A 361 1.83 -5.66 -13.00
CA ASN A 361 1.73 -7.00 -13.54
C ASN A 361 0.29 -7.49 -13.43
N VAL A 362 -0.23 -8.02 -14.53
CA VAL A 362 -1.56 -8.64 -14.61
C VAL A 362 -1.39 -10.10 -15.00
N LEU A 363 -1.97 -10.99 -14.19
CA LEU A 363 -2.04 -12.43 -14.49
C LEU A 363 -3.48 -12.79 -14.82
N LYS A 364 -3.67 -13.61 -15.85
CA LYS A 364 -4.94 -14.22 -16.20
C LYS A 364 -4.69 -15.61 -16.77
N ASN A 365 -5.27 -16.66 -16.19
CA ASN A 365 -5.17 -18.05 -16.69
C ASN A 365 -3.71 -18.55 -16.90
N GLY A 366 -2.77 -18.06 -16.12
CA GLY A 366 -1.35 -18.40 -16.26
C GLY A 366 -0.59 -17.56 -17.31
N GLU A 367 -1.26 -16.63 -17.96
CA GLU A 367 -0.64 -15.65 -18.85
C GLU A 367 -0.27 -14.39 -18.07
N HIS A 368 0.93 -13.87 -18.34
CA HIS A 368 1.44 -12.65 -17.72
C HIS A 368 1.43 -11.50 -18.72
N ARG A 369 0.90 -10.36 -18.27
CA ARG A 369 0.95 -9.10 -19.01
C ARG A 369 1.49 -7.99 -18.12
N GLY A 370 2.41 -7.18 -18.64
CA GLY A 370 2.85 -5.95 -18.01
C GLY A 370 2.07 -4.74 -18.52
N VAL A 371 1.71 -3.85 -17.63
CA VAL A 371 1.17 -2.51 -17.93
C VAL A 371 2.21 -1.49 -17.48
N ASP A 372 2.84 -0.83 -18.45
CA ASP A 372 3.81 0.22 -18.17
C ASP A 372 3.10 1.48 -17.63
N VAL A 373 3.61 2.04 -16.55
CA VAL A 373 3.17 3.30 -15.99
C VAL A 373 4.26 4.34 -16.16
N ASP A 374 3.92 5.47 -16.76
CA ASP A 374 4.83 6.62 -16.81
C ASP A 374 4.94 7.26 -15.43
N GLY A 375 5.94 6.83 -14.67
CA GLY A 375 6.17 7.22 -13.29
C GLY A 375 6.50 6.04 -12.38
N SER A 376 6.86 6.31 -11.15
CA SER A 376 7.10 5.29 -10.12
C SER A 376 5.85 5.00 -9.34
N ILE A 377 5.54 3.74 -9.11
CA ILE A 377 4.37 3.28 -8.36
C ILE A 377 4.78 2.41 -7.17
N TYR A 378 3.99 2.46 -6.09
CA TYR A 378 4.23 1.64 -4.90
C TYR A 378 3.21 0.51 -4.79
N LYS A 379 1.91 0.80 -4.92
CA LYS A 379 0.82 -0.17 -4.89
C LYS A 379 -0.07 -0.04 -6.12
N ALA A 380 -0.64 -1.16 -6.53
CA ALA A 380 -1.70 -1.24 -7.54
C ALA A 380 -2.70 -2.31 -7.13
N ARG A 381 -3.99 -2.06 -7.38
CA ARG A 381 -5.05 -3.02 -7.07
C ARG A 381 -6.24 -2.89 -8.03
N TRP A 382 -7.09 -3.89 -8.08
CA TRP A 382 -8.37 -3.76 -8.76
C TRP A 382 -9.21 -2.68 -8.09
N LEU A 383 -9.85 -1.83 -8.89
CA LEU A 383 -10.69 -0.74 -8.38
C LEU A 383 -11.95 -1.29 -7.72
N ASP A 384 -12.57 -2.31 -8.33
CA ASP A 384 -13.81 -2.87 -7.86
C ASP A 384 -13.64 -3.58 -6.52
N SER A 385 -14.72 -3.62 -5.74
CA SER A 385 -14.72 -4.30 -4.46
C SER A 385 -14.52 -5.79 -4.63
N THR A 386 -13.90 -6.38 -3.64
CA THR A 386 -13.71 -7.81 -3.57
C THR A 386 -15.00 -8.48 -3.11
N SER A 387 -15.58 -9.33 -3.93
CA SER A 387 -16.78 -10.09 -3.58
C SER A 387 -16.63 -10.89 -2.30
N GLY A 388 -17.66 -10.85 -1.47
CA GLY A 388 -17.67 -11.50 -0.16
C GLY A 388 -16.99 -10.69 0.96
N TRP A 389 -16.38 -9.55 0.62
CA TRP A 389 -15.76 -8.62 1.57
C TRP A 389 -16.39 -7.25 1.37
N ARG A 390 -17.42 -6.93 2.15
CA ARG A 390 -18.11 -5.64 2.03
C ARG A 390 -17.21 -4.51 2.57
N ARG A 391 -17.35 -3.37 1.94
CA ARG A 391 -16.75 -2.13 2.43
C ARG A 391 -17.67 -1.47 3.45
N ALA A 392 -17.09 -0.74 4.38
CA ALA A 392 -17.87 0.10 5.28
C ALA A 392 -18.63 1.16 4.46
N GLU A 393 -19.93 1.29 4.71
CA GLU A 393 -20.74 2.33 4.09
C GLU A 393 -20.47 3.68 4.77
N TRP A 394 -20.30 4.70 3.95
CA TRP A 394 -20.08 6.07 4.41
C TRP A 394 -21.19 6.99 3.90
N SER A 395 -21.63 7.88 4.76
CA SER A 395 -22.68 8.87 4.49
C SER A 395 -22.14 10.30 4.34
N LEU A 396 -20.98 10.48 3.71
CA LEU A 396 -20.37 11.79 3.45
C LEU A 396 -20.96 12.47 2.23
#